data_7e92c93674ac4ffa6925bd073b92425c
#
_entry.id   7e92c93674ac4ffa6925bd073b92425c
#
_cell.length_a   1.000
_cell.length_b   1.000
_cell.length_c   1.000
_cell.angle_alpha   90.00
_cell.angle_beta   90.00
_cell.angle_gamma   90.00
#
_symmetry.space_group_name_H-M   'P 1'
#
loop_
_entity.id
_entity.type
_entity.pdbx_description
1 polymer ?
#
loop_
_entity_poly.entity_id
_entity_poly.type
_entity_poly.pdbx_seq_one_letter_code
_entity_poly.pdbx_strand_id
1 'polypeptide(L)'
;MTTPSPSAADYPGLDEWRERSIGQHPQWAEHPDFADSIQELNAVPPLVFAGEVDRLRSRLAQVANGEAFFLQGGDCAETFAGATADKISGRVRTLLQMAVVLTYGASLPVVKMGRMAGQFSKPRSSNEETRDGVTLPSFRGEMVNGFDFTEESRVHDPKRMLRGYHTSASTLNLIRAFTQGGFADLRRVHAWNMGFAANPAYARYETMAREIDHAVKFMAACGSDFDALKTTEFFAGHEALLLDYERALTRIDSRTNLPYGTSAHFLWIGERTRDLDGAHVDLLSRLRNPIGVKLGPGTSGEDALRLIDALDPEREPGRLTFITRMGAKNIREKLPPVIRAVEESGAKPVWVTDPMHGNTVSLPSGYKPRRFEDVVDEVRGFFEVHRELGTFPGGIHVEMTGDDVAECLGGSDPVAESSFAERYETLCDPRLNHMQSLEIAFLVAEYLSEQN
;
A
#
# COMPACT_ATOMS: atom_id res chain seq x y z
N MET A 1 34.78 24.06 -3.77
CA MET A 1 34.15 23.49 -4.98
C MET A 1 33.60 22.16 -4.54
N THR A 2 32.30 22.04 -4.35
CA THR A 2 31.65 20.74 -4.06
C THR A 2 31.66 19.93 -5.35
N THR A 3 32.30 18.78 -5.37
CA THR A 3 32.16 17.80 -6.46
C THR A 3 30.66 17.58 -6.68
N PRO A 4 30.17 17.67 -7.92
CA PRO A 4 28.77 17.35 -8.20
C PRO A 4 28.51 15.92 -7.73
N SER A 5 27.38 15.69 -7.08
CA SER A 5 26.93 14.33 -6.70
C SER A 5 26.91 13.46 -7.96
N PRO A 6 27.35 12.19 -7.91
CA PRO A 6 27.30 11.30 -9.05
C PRO A 6 25.87 11.23 -9.58
N SER A 7 25.72 11.27 -10.89
CA SER A 7 24.43 11.04 -11.55
C SER A 7 23.98 9.60 -11.26
N ALA A 8 22.67 9.38 -11.13
CA ALA A 8 22.15 8.03 -11.00
C ALA A 8 22.49 7.15 -12.23
N ALA A 9 22.74 7.77 -13.39
CA ALA A 9 23.20 7.09 -14.59
C ALA A 9 24.61 6.47 -14.43
N ASP A 10 25.46 7.08 -13.58
CA ASP A 10 26.83 6.64 -13.39
C ASP A 10 27.02 5.75 -12.15
N TYR A 11 25.92 5.45 -11.41
CA TYR A 11 26.01 4.61 -10.23
C TYR A 11 26.10 3.13 -10.62
N PRO A 12 27.16 2.41 -10.17
CA PRO A 12 27.39 1.04 -10.57
C PRO A 12 26.22 0.11 -10.22
N GLY A 13 25.84 -0.72 -11.17
CA GLY A 13 24.88 -1.79 -10.95
C GLY A 13 23.41 -1.41 -11.08
N LEU A 14 23.01 -0.12 -11.07
CA LEU A 14 21.61 0.28 -11.10
C LEU A 14 20.84 -0.12 -12.38
N ASP A 15 21.52 -0.54 -13.42
CA ASP A 15 20.91 -0.97 -14.69
C ASP A 15 21.07 -2.47 -14.96
N GLU A 16 21.69 -3.26 -14.06
CA GLU A 16 21.89 -4.71 -14.22
C GLU A 16 20.56 -5.50 -14.25
N TRP A 17 19.50 -4.96 -13.66
CA TRP A 17 18.17 -5.56 -13.74
C TRP A 17 17.67 -5.74 -15.18
N ARG A 18 18.19 -4.97 -16.14
CA ARG A 18 17.83 -5.08 -17.57
C ARG A 18 18.30 -6.39 -18.20
N GLU A 19 19.28 -7.04 -17.59
CA GLU A 19 19.79 -8.36 -18.01
C GLU A 19 19.03 -9.53 -17.37
N ARG A 20 18.11 -9.22 -16.43
CA ARG A 20 17.29 -10.21 -15.72
C ARG A 20 15.97 -10.47 -16.43
N SER A 21 15.37 -11.60 -16.11
CA SER A 21 14.00 -11.86 -16.54
C SER A 21 13.03 -10.86 -15.94
N ILE A 22 12.17 -10.25 -16.76
CA ILE A 22 11.20 -9.27 -16.30
C ILE A 22 9.77 -9.73 -16.60
N GLY A 23 9.03 -10.05 -15.53
CA GLY A 23 7.61 -10.39 -15.63
C GLY A 23 6.73 -9.15 -15.56
N GLN A 24 5.54 -9.23 -16.15
CA GLN A 24 4.51 -8.19 -16.01
C GLN A 24 4.87 -6.80 -16.58
N HIS A 25 6.00 -6.66 -17.25
CA HIS A 25 6.46 -5.39 -17.81
C HIS A 25 5.74 -5.08 -19.13
N PRO A 26 5.42 -3.79 -19.43
CA PRO A 26 4.85 -3.39 -20.70
C PRO A 26 5.82 -3.59 -21.86
N GLN A 27 5.28 -3.91 -23.05
CA GLN A 27 6.06 -4.03 -24.28
C GLN A 27 6.12 -2.67 -24.99
N TRP A 28 6.98 -1.79 -24.53
CA TRP A 28 7.15 -0.44 -25.08
C TRP A 28 8.59 -0.01 -25.37
N ALA A 29 9.57 -0.90 -25.18
CA ALA A 29 10.97 -0.56 -25.42
C ALA A 29 11.25 -0.09 -26.86
N GLU A 30 10.50 -0.62 -27.83
CA GLU A 30 10.58 -0.23 -29.25
C GLU A 30 9.61 0.92 -29.63
N HIS A 31 8.82 1.43 -28.67
CA HIS A 31 7.89 2.52 -28.91
C HIS A 31 8.66 3.81 -29.23
N PRO A 32 8.30 4.57 -30.29
CA PRO A 32 9.07 5.76 -30.72
C PRO A 32 9.22 6.83 -29.66
N ASP A 33 8.25 6.95 -28.75
CA ASP A 33 8.26 7.94 -27.67
C ASP A 33 8.95 7.43 -26.38
N PHE A 34 9.47 6.19 -26.34
CA PHE A 34 10.00 5.61 -25.11
C PHE A 34 11.25 6.36 -24.61
N ALA A 35 12.23 6.56 -25.51
CA ALA A 35 13.50 7.21 -25.14
C ALA A 35 13.28 8.64 -24.64
N ASP A 36 12.42 9.41 -25.31
CA ASP A 36 12.08 10.77 -24.91
C ASP A 36 11.36 10.82 -23.57
N SER A 37 10.41 9.90 -23.33
CA SER A 37 9.70 9.78 -22.05
C SER A 37 10.66 9.47 -20.90
N ILE A 38 11.61 8.56 -21.08
CA ILE A 38 12.62 8.25 -20.06
C ILE A 38 13.58 9.43 -19.83
N GLN A 39 13.98 10.13 -20.88
CA GLN A 39 14.83 11.32 -20.75
C GLN A 39 14.13 12.40 -19.93
N GLU A 40 12.84 12.65 -20.19
CA GLU A 40 12.04 13.62 -19.43
C GLU A 40 11.87 13.20 -17.96
N LEU A 41 11.55 11.93 -17.69
CA LEU A 41 11.46 11.39 -16.32
C LEU A 41 12.76 11.49 -15.53
N ASN A 42 13.92 11.32 -16.19
CA ASN A 42 15.22 11.52 -15.55
C ASN A 42 15.45 12.98 -15.13
N ALA A 43 14.84 13.93 -15.83
CA ALA A 43 15.04 15.37 -15.60
C ALA A 43 14.06 15.99 -14.60
N VAL A 44 12.91 15.32 -14.30
CA VAL A 44 11.91 15.87 -13.38
C VAL A 44 12.38 15.84 -11.92
N PRO A 45 11.84 16.73 -11.04
CA PRO A 45 12.13 16.70 -9.62
C PRO A 45 11.74 15.39 -8.93
N PRO A 46 12.42 14.99 -7.84
CA PRO A 46 12.00 13.85 -7.04
C PRO A 46 10.63 14.10 -6.40
N LEU A 47 9.78 13.06 -6.30
CA LEU A 47 8.48 13.14 -5.61
C LEU A 47 8.65 13.11 -4.09
N VAL A 48 9.63 12.35 -3.61
CA VAL A 48 10.02 12.26 -2.19
C VAL A 48 11.53 12.38 -2.04
N PHE A 49 12.00 12.75 -0.84
CA PHE A 49 13.42 12.91 -0.56
C PHE A 49 13.97 11.79 0.32
N ALA A 50 15.26 11.52 0.21
CA ALA A 50 15.98 10.52 0.98
C ALA A 50 15.71 10.63 2.49
N GLY A 51 15.65 11.85 3.05
CA GLY A 51 15.35 12.05 4.47
C GLY A 51 13.93 11.65 4.89
N GLU A 52 12.94 11.75 3.99
CA GLU A 52 11.57 11.25 4.25
C GLU A 52 11.56 9.72 4.22
N VAL A 53 12.29 9.12 3.29
CA VAL A 53 12.47 7.67 3.16
C VAL A 53 13.17 7.09 4.39
N ASP A 54 14.26 7.70 4.87
CA ASP A 54 14.98 7.30 6.08
C ASP A 54 14.09 7.39 7.32
N ARG A 55 13.23 8.42 7.39
CA ARG A 55 12.26 8.56 8.46
C ARG A 55 11.25 7.41 8.46
N LEU A 56 10.70 7.05 7.29
CA LEU A 56 9.81 5.90 7.20
C LEU A 56 10.52 4.62 7.64
N ARG A 57 11.76 4.38 7.20
CA ARG A 57 12.53 3.20 7.60
C ARG A 57 12.69 3.14 9.13
N SER A 58 12.97 4.27 9.78
CA SER A 58 13.05 4.35 11.23
C SER A 58 11.72 4.04 11.92
N ARG A 59 10.59 4.48 11.33
CA ARG A 59 9.25 4.14 11.84
C ARG A 59 8.93 2.66 11.66
N LEU A 60 9.31 2.06 10.52
CA LEU A 60 9.12 0.63 10.29
C LEU A 60 10.03 -0.23 11.19
N ALA A 61 11.21 0.27 11.57
CA ALA A 61 12.03 -0.37 12.59
C ALA A 61 11.31 -0.45 13.95
N GLN A 62 10.58 0.61 14.34
CA GLN A 62 9.72 0.57 15.53
C GLN A 62 8.60 -0.47 15.39
N VAL A 63 8.01 -0.60 14.19
CA VAL A 63 7.01 -1.65 13.95
C VAL A 63 7.62 -3.05 14.07
N ALA A 64 8.80 -3.28 13.49
CA ALA A 64 9.51 -4.57 13.60
C ALA A 64 9.83 -4.96 15.05
N ASN A 65 10.01 -3.97 15.94
CA ASN A 65 10.26 -4.16 17.37
C ASN A 65 8.97 -4.22 18.22
N GLY A 66 7.78 -4.12 17.62
CA GLY A 66 6.52 -4.09 18.36
C GLY A 66 6.22 -2.75 19.06
N GLU A 67 6.89 -1.67 18.68
CA GLU A 67 6.77 -0.33 19.28
C GLU A 67 5.82 0.60 18.50
N ALA A 68 5.36 0.17 17.33
CA ALA A 68 4.40 0.88 16.49
C ALA A 68 3.59 -0.12 15.65
N PHE A 69 2.46 0.32 15.10
CA PHE A 69 1.62 -0.45 14.19
C PHE A 69 1.58 0.18 12.80
N PHE A 70 1.60 -0.61 11.74
CA PHE A 70 1.64 -0.12 10.36
C PHE A 70 0.28 -0.23 9.69
N LEU A 71 -0.28 0.90 9.27
CA LEU A 71 -1.51 1.00 8.49
C LEU A 71 -1.17 1.43 7.07
N GLN A 72 -1.40 0.54 6.10
CA GLN A 72 -1.30 0.85 4.68
C GLN A 72 -2.66 0.67 4.01
N GLY A 73 -3.16 1.71 3.34
CA GLY A 73 -4.46 1.67 2.67
C GLY A 73 -4.57 2.63 1.50
N GLY A 74 -5.50 2.36 0.59
CA GLY A 74 -5.81 3.20 -0.56
C GLY A 74 -6.26 2.39 -1.78
N ASP A 75 -6.22 3.01 -2.94
CA ASP A 75 -6.78 2.42 -4.17
C ASP A 75 -6.10 1.11 -4.58
N CYS A 76 -6.87 0.25 -5.22
CA CYS A 76 -6.36 -0.93 -5.91
C CYS A 76 -5.45 -0.53 -7.08
N ALA A 77 -5.97 0.31 -7.96
CA ALA A 77 -5.25 1.04 -9.00
C ALA A 77 -5.86 2.43 -9.12
N GLU A 78 -5.03 3.45 -8.96
CA GLU A 78 -5.46 4.84 -9.13
C GLU A 78 -5.81 5.12 -10.60
N THR A 79 -6.72 6.08 -10.81
CA THR A 79 -7.05 6.61 -12.13
C THR A 79 -6.68 8.10 -12.18
N PHE A 80 -6.34 8.59 -13.37
CA PHE A 80 -6.09 10.03 -13.55
C PHE A 80 -7.34 10.87 -13.26
N ALA A 81 -8.51 10.35 -13.63
CA ALA A 81 -9.79 10.98 -13.31
C ALA A 81 -10.13 10.96 -11.82
N GLY A 82 -9.63 9.96 -11.08
CA GLY A 82 -9.80 9.83 -9.63
C GLY A 82 -8.85 10.70 -8.79
N ALA A 83 -7.92 11.41 -9.40
CA ALA A 83 -7.00 12.32 -8.71
C ALA A 83 -7.61 13.71 -8.45
N THR A 84 -8.85 13.75 -7.96
CA THR A 84 -9.56 14.98 -7.56
C THR A 84 -9.36 15.29 -6.08
N ALA A 85 -9.50 16.57 -5.71
CA ALA A 85 -9.36 17.01 -4.32
C ALA A 85 -10.31 16.24 -3.37
N ASP A 86 -11.56 16.01 -3.80
CA ASP A 86 -12.57 15.32 -3.00
C ASP A 86 -12.21 13.84 -2.78
N LYS A 87 -11.83 13.12 -3.84
CA LYS A 87 -11.45 11.70 -3.74
C LYS A 87 -10.15 11.50 -2.95
N ILE A 88 -9.16 12.38 -3.11
CA ILE A 88 -7.91 12.36 -2.32
C ILE A 88 -8.23 12.66 -0.85
N SER A 89 -9.01 13.70 -0.56
CA SER A 89 -9.38 14.05 0.83
C SER A 89 -10.19 12.95 1.49
N GLY A 90 -11.10 12.31 0.77
CA GLY A 90 -11.90 11.17 1.26
C GLY A 90 -11.01 10.00 1.70
N ARG A 91 -10.04 9.60 0.88
CA ARG A 91 -9.08 8.53 1.20
C ARG A 91 -8.18 8.89 2.39
N VAL A 92 -7.61 10.09 2.39
CA VAL A 92 -6.79 10.56 3.52
C VAL A 92 -7.61 10.60 4.80
N ARG A 93 -8.84 11.13 4.75
CA ARG A 93 -9.75 11.17 5.90
C ARG A 93 -10.01 9.78 6.46
N THR A 94 -10.34 8.81 5.61
CA THR A 94 -10.61 7.42 6.04
C THR A 94 -9.38 6.81 6.71
N LEU A 95 -8.19 6.96 6.13
CA LEU A 95 -6.94 6.46 6.74
C LEU A 95 -6.64 7.13 8.09
N LEU A 96 -6.90 8.43 8.22
CA LEU A 96 -6.72 9.14 9.50
C LEU A 96 -7.70 8.65 10.57
N GLN A 97 -8.96 8.40 10.20
CA GLN A 97 -9.96 7.84 11.10
C GLN A 97 -9.57 6.44 11.57
N MET A 98 -9.16 5.56 10.64
CA MET A 98 -8.63 4.23 10.97
C MET A 98 -7.44 4.32 11.90
N ALA A 99 -6.48 5.22 11.62
CA ALA A 99 -5.28 5.37 12.43
C ALA A 99 -5.58 5.80 13.88
N VAL A 100 -6.57 6.66 14.10
CA VAL A 100 -6.98 7.07 15.48
C VAL A 100 -7.52 5.87 16.25
N VAL A 101 -8.40 5.09 15.61
CA VAL A 101 -8.99 3.88 16.22
C VAL A 101 -7.90 2.85 16.56
N LEU A 102 -7.00 2.59 15.60
CA LEU A 102 -5.90 1.65 15.78
C LEU A 102 -4.88 2.12 16.84
N THR A 103 -4.59 3.42 16.90
CA THR A 103 -3.70 3.98 17.94
C THR A 103 -4.29 3.72 19.33
N TYR A 104 -5.60 3.88 19.50
CA TYR A 104 -6.28 3.60 20.75
C TYR A 104 -6.20 2.10 21.09
N GLY A 105 -6.61 1.22 20.18
CA GLY A 105 -6.64 -0.23 20.40
C GLY A 105 -5.26 -0.85 20.66
N ALA A 106 -4.25 -0.42 19.91
CA ALA A 106 -2.89 -0.90 20.07
C ALA A 106 -2.15 -0.28 21.28
N SER A 107 -2.61 0.88 21.76
CA SER A 107 -1.83 1.75 22.66
C SER A 107 -0.42 2.08 22.12
N LEU A 108 -0.26 2.06 20.80
CA LEU A 108 0.98 2.27 20.05
C LEU A 108 0.80 3.35 18.98
N PRO A 109 1.85 4.06 18.60
CA PRO A 109 1.85 4.93 17.43
C PRO A 109 1.49 4.15 16.16
N VAL A 110 0.70 4.75 15.26
CA VAL A 110 0.38 4.17 13.95
C VAL A 110 1.14 4.88 12.85
N VAL A 111 1.94 4.12 12.10
CA VAL A 111 2.62 4.56 10.87
C VAL A 111 1.61 4.51 9.73
N LYS A 112 1.27 5.68 9.17
CA LYS A 112 0.22 5.84 8.16
C LYS A 112 0.82 5.92 6.77
N MET A 113 0.37 5.04 5.88
CA MET A 113 0.80 5.01 4.48
C MET A 113 -0.39 4.92 3.53
N GLY A 114 -0.41 5.80 2.55
CA GLY A 114 -1.35 5.75 1.44
C GLY A 114 -0.84 4.91 0.27
N ARG A 115 -1.65 3.97 -0.20
CA ARG A 115 -1.53 3.39 -1.56
C ARG A 115 -2.07 4.42 -2.54
N MET A 116 -1.33 5.48 -2.76
CA MET A 116 -1.71 6.63 -3.59
C MET A 116 -0.48 7.39 -4.05
N ALA A 117 -0.66 8.24 -5.05
CA ALA A 117 0.40 9.00 -5.68
C ALA A 117 1.48 8.12 -6.34
N GLY A 118 1.02 7.11 -7.10
CA GLY A 118 1.91 6.19 -7.82
C GLY A 118 1.29 4.83 -8.16
N GLN A 119 0.19 4.43 -7.55
CA GLN A 119 -0.43 3.13 -7.80
C GLN A 119 -1.29 3.14 -9.08
N PHE A 120 -0.70 3.56 -10.22
CA PHE A 120 -1.36 3.63 -11.53
C PHE A 120 -1.09 2.43 -12.44
N SER A 121 -0.40 1.41 -11.95
CA SER A 121 -0.11 0.17 -12.67
C SER A 121 -0.51 -1.04 -11.84
N LYS A 122 -0.85 -2.14 -12.52
CA LYS A 122 -1.27 -3.38 -11.87
C LYS A 122 -0.84 -4.61 -12.66
N PRO A 123 -0.29 -5.66 -11.99
CA PRO A 123 -0.01 -6.92 -12.64
C PRO A 123 -1.31 -7.65 -13.00
N ARG A 124 -1.33 -8.36 -14.12
CA ARG A 124 -2.50 -9.08 -14.61
C ARG A 124 -2.22 -10.58 -14.71
N SER A 125 -3.24 -11.39 -14.51
CA SER A 125 -3.14 -12.85 -14.68
C SER A 125 -3.02 -13.28 -16.13
N SER A 126 -3.49 -12.45 -17.07
CA SER A 126 -3.35 -12.64 -18.52
C SER A 126 -2.81 -11.38 -19.17
N ASN A 127 -2.01 -11.53 -20.20
CA ASN A 127 -1.52 -10.41 -21.02
C ASN A 127 -2.60 -9.84 -21.93
N GLU A 128 -3.66 -10.61 -22.19
CA GLU A 128 -4.72 -10.29 -23.13
C GLU A 128 -6.09 -10.51 -22.50
N GLU A 129 -7.07 -9.79 -22.98
CA GLU A 129 -8.51 -9.94 -22.72
C GLU A 129 -9.25 -10.19 -24.01
N THR A 130 -10.22 -11.12 -24.00
CA THR A 130 -11.10 -11.38 -25.14
C THR A 130 -12.53 -11.01 -24.77
N ARG A 131 -13.15 -10.15 -25.58
CA ARG A 131 -14.57 -9.77 -25.47
C ARG A 131 -15.21 -9.84 -26.86
N ASP A 132 -16.33 -10.52 -26.98
CA ASP A 132 -17.10 -10.64 -28.23
C ASP A 132 -16.25 -11.08 -29.46
N GLY A 133 -15.26 -11.97 -29.23
CA GLY A 133 -14.38 -12.49 -30.27
C GLY A 133 -13.20 -11.57 -30.64
N VAL A 134 -13.09 -10.38 -30.04
CA VAL A 134 -11.95 -9.48 -30.20
C VAL A 134 -10.98 -9.70 -29.06
N THR A 135 -9.68 -9.86 -29.35
CA THR A 135 -8.62 -10.01 -28.36
C THR A 135 -7.71 -8.78 -28.37
N LEU A 136 -7.56 -8.15 -27.22
CA LEU A 136 -6.73 -6.95 -27.02
C LEU A 136 -5.84 -7.12 -25.79
N PRO A 137 -4.75 -6.33 -25.65
CA PRO A 137 -3.95 -6.29 -24.44
C PRO A 137 -4.81 -6.00 -23.20
N SER A 138 -4.52 -6.67 -22.10
CA SER A 138 -5.19 -6.41 -20.81
C SER A 138 -4.95 -4.98 -20.35
N PHE A 139 -5.97 -4.40 -19.69
CA PHE A 139 -5.77 -3.14 -18.97
C PHE A 139 -4.79 -3.36 -17.81
N ARG A 140 -3.66 -2.64 -17.82
CA ARG A 140 -2.58 -2.76 -16.84
C ARG A 140 -2.44 -1.54 -15.92
N GLY A 141 -3.45 -0.68 -15.92
CA GLY A 141 -3.42 0.59 -15.21
C GLY A 141 -3.07 1.77 -16.11
N GLU A 142 -3.49 2.95 -15.70
CA GLU A 142 -3.46 4.14 -16.57
C GLU A 142 -2.06 4.66 -16.89
N MET A 143 -1.02 4.27 -16.15
CA MET A 143 0.38 4.52 -16.56
C MET A 143 0.83 3.67 -17.73
N VAL A 144 0.09 2.63 -18.10
CA VAL A 144 0.46 1.71 -19.19
C VAL A 144 -0.45 1.89 -20.39
N ASN A 145 -1.78 1.79 -20.20
CA ASN A 145 -2.77 1.87 -21.28
C ASN A 145 -4.12 2.37 -20.76
N GLY A 146 -5.06 2.59 -21.68
CA GLY A 146 -6.41 3.01 -21.32
C GLY A 146 -7.34 1.85 -20.97
N PHE A 147 -8.43 2.16 -20.26
CA PHE A 147 -9.42 1.17 -19.82
C PHE A 147 -10.38 0.73 -20.93
N ASP A 148 -10.71 1.62 -21.86
CA ASP A 148 -11.67 1.33 -22.94
C ASP A 148 -11.19 0.14 -23.77
N PHE A 149 -12.12 -0.75 -24.13
CA PHE A 149 -11.80 -1.95 -24.89
C PHE A 149 -11.76 -1.65 -26.40
N THR A 150 -10.76 -0.85 -26.81
CA THR A 150 -10.47 -0.48 -28.20
C THR A 150 -9.00 -0.67 -28.48
N GLU A 151 -8.62 -0.94 -29.73
CA GLU A 151 -7.21 -1.10 -30.13
C GLU A 151 -6.38 0.12 -29.72
N GLU A 152 -6.86 1.33 -29.99
CA GLU A 152 -6.17 2.58 -29.65
C GLU A 152 -5.94 2.73 -28.13
N SER A 153 -6.97 2.45 -27.32
CA SER A 153 -6.89 2.60 -25.87
C SER A 153 -5.97 1.56 -25.22
N ARG A 154 -5.89 0.35 -25.78
CA ARG A 154 -5.16 -0.77 -25.19
C ARG A 154 -3.68 -0.85 -25.60
N VAL A 155 -3.21 -0.01 -26.51
CA VAL A 155 -1.78 0.13 -26.82
C VAL A 155 -1.03 0.61 -25.58
N HIS A 156 0.14 0.01 -25.33
CA HIS A 156 1.05 0.45 -24.26
C HIS A 156 1.74 1.75 -24.69
N ASP A 157 1.54 2.83 -23.94
CA ASP A 157 2.03 4.18 -24.24
C ASP A 157 2.95 4.70 -23.14
N PRO A 158 4.27 4.83 -23.37
CA PRO A 158 5.24 5.28 -22.39
C PRO A 158 5.03 6.74 -21.90
N LYS A 159 4.38 7.60 -22.69
CA LYS A 159 4.02 8.97 -22.26
C LYS A 159 3.09 9.00 -21.05
N ARG A 160 2.34 7.92 -20.84
CA ARG A 160 1.47 7.80 -19.67
C ARG A 160 2.23 7.79 -18.35
N MET A 161 3.50 7.37 -18.34
CA MET A 161 4.36 7.47 -17.15
C MET A 161 4.56 8.92 -16.72
N LEU A 162 4.76 9.85 -17.67
CA LEU A 162 4.87 11.30 -17.37
C LEU A 162 3.57 11.85 -16.79
N ARG A 163 2.44 11.48 -17.37
CA ARG A 163 1.13 11.86 -16.82
C ARG A 163 0.95 11.32 -15.40
N GLY A 164 1.33 10.06 -15.16
CA GLY A 164 1.32 9.46 -13.83
C GLY A 164 2.22 10.20 -12.85
N TYR A 165 3.43 10.59 -13.26
CA TYR A 165 4.33 11.40 -12.44
C TYR A 165 3.70 12.75 -12.06
N HIS A 166 3.15 13.51 -13.01
CA HIS A 166 2.53 14.81 -12.72
C HIS A 166 1.30 14.68 -11.81
N THR A 167 0.50 13.64 -12.01
CA THR A 167 -0.65 13.33 -11.16
C THR A 167 -0.19 12.97 -9.75
N SER A 168 0.86 12.17 -9.61
CA SER A 168 1.46 11.80 -8.32
C SER A 168 2.03 13.02 -7.59
N ALA A 169 2.72 13.92 -8.30
CA ALA A 169 3.25 15.16 -7.73
C ALA A 169 2.14 16.06 -7.18
N SER A 170 1.06 16.25 -7.94
CA SER A 170 -0.11 17.01 -7.51
C SER A 170 -0.79 16.37 -6.28
N THR A 171 -0.97 15.05 -6.28
CA THR A 171 -1.57 14.29 -5.19
C THR A 171 -0.73 14.41 -3.91
N LEU A 172 0.59 14.21 -4.00
CA LEU A 172 1.49 14.35 -2.84
C LEU A 172 1.51 15.77 -2.28
N ASN A 173 1.49 16.80 -3.14
CA ASN A 173 1.40 18.17 -2.69
C ASN A 173 0.11 18.42 -1.88
N LEU A 174 -1.03 17.90 -2.34
CA LEU A 174 -2.30 18.03 -1.63
C LEU A 174 -2.30 17.24 -0.30
N ILE A 175 -1.74 16.05 -0.28
CA ILE A 175 -1.57 15.24 0.95
C ILE A 175 -0.73 16.01 1.98
N ARG A 176 0.41 16.60 1.57
CA ARG A 176 1.25 17.42 2.45
C ARG A 176 0.48 18.63 3.00
N ALA A 177 -0.32 19.29 2.15
CA ALA A 177 -1.17 20.39 2.60
C ALA A 177 -2.20 19.94 3.65
N PHE A 178 -2.85 18.79 3.46
CA PHE A 178 -3.82 18.23 4.41
C PHE A 178 -3.16 17.83 5.74
N THR A 179 -2.02 17.18 5.69
CA THR A 179 -1.34 16.66 6.89
C THR A 179 -0.62 17.72 7.69
N GLN A 180 -0.34 18.89 7.11
CA GLN A 180 0.30 20.02 7.76
C GLN A 180 -0.64 21.21 8.01
N GLY A 181 -1.78 21.29 7.31
CA GLY A 181 -2.70 22.43 7.30
C GLY A 181 -3.89 22.32 8.27
N GLY A 182 -3.87 21.41 9.26
CA GLY A 182 -4.94 21.26 10.25
C GLY A 182 -6.15 20.44 9.79
N PHE A 183 -6.14 19.87 8.57
CA PHE A 183 -7.14 18.87 8.16
C PHE A 183 -7.01 17.60 8.99
N ALA A 184 -5.78 17.22 9.36
CA ALA A 184 -5.43 16.06 10.17
C ALA A 184 -5.50 16.31 11.68
N ASP A 185 -6.12 17.42 12.14
CA ASP A 185 -6.32 17.68 13.57
C ASP A 185 -7.06 16.51 14.24
N LEU A 186 -6.44 15.92 15.25
CA LEU A 186 -6.93 14.72 15.93
C LEU A 186 -8.38 14.87 16.43
N ARG A 187 -8.76 16.07 16.91
CA ARG A 187 -10.12 16.36 17.38
C ARG A 187 -11.14 16.29 16.25
N ARG A 188 -10.75 16.79 15.08
CA ARG A 188 -11.58 16.77 13.88
C ARG A 188 -11.74 15.34 13.35
N VAL A 189 -10.64 14.59 13.29
CA VAL A 189 -10.66 13.19 12.88
C VAL A 189 -11.52 12.36 13.83
N HIS A 190 -11.38 12.59 15.15
CA HIS A 190 -12.21 11.89 16.14
C HIS A 190 -13.70 12.24 16.02
N ALA A 191 -14.04 13.50 15.74
CA ALA A 191 -15.44 13.90 15.53
C ALA A 191 -16.09 13.13 14.36
N TRP A 192 -15.33 12.78 13.33
CA TRP A 192 -15.80 11.92 12.25
C TRP A 192 -16.04 10.47 12.71
N ASN A 193 -15.19 9.93 13.60
CA ASN A 193 -15.38 8.59 14.18
C ASN A 193 -16.63 8.51 15.05
N MET A 194 -16.97 9.58 15.78
CA MET A 194 -18.24 9.65 16.52
C MET A 194 -19.44 9.59 15.58
N GLY A 195 -19.36 10.21 14.40
CA GLY A 195 -20.39 10.12 13.36
C GLY A 195 -20.58 8.69 12.84
N PHE A 196 -19.51 7.93 12.67
CA PHE A 196 -19.58 6.50 12.33
C PHE A 196 -20.28 5.69 13.41
N ALA A 197 -19.85 5.80 14.66
CA ALA A 197 -20.40 5.03 15.78
C ALA A 197 -21.87 5.38 16.11
N ALA A 198 -22.36 6.55 15.69
CA ALA A 198 -23.76 6.94 15.86
C ALA A 198 -24.72 6.21 14.89
N ASN A 199 -24.24 5.56 13.86
CA ASN A 199 -25.06 4.71 12.99
C ASN A 199 -25.43 3.41 13.72
N PRO A 200 -26.72 3.04 13.81
CA PRO A 200 -27.18 1.85 14.54
C PRO A 200 -26.48 0.54 14.12
N ALA A 201 -26.06 0.40 12.86
CA ALA A 201 -25.33 -0.76 12.37
C ALA A 201 -23.98 -0.96 13.07
N TYR A 202 -23.40 0.11 13.61
CA TYR A 202 -22.07 0.14 14.25
C TYR A 202 -22.15 0.44 15.76
N ALA A 203 -23.31 0.32 16.38
CA ALA A 203 -23.54 0.63 17.80
C ALA A 203 -22.60 -0.14 18.75
N ARG A 204 -22.13 -1.32 18.36
CA ARG A 204 -21.16 -2.11 19.14
C ARG A 204 -19.82 -1.36 19.37
N TYR A 205 -19.46 -0.42 18.51
CA TYR A 205 -18.23 0.36 18.64
C TYR A 205 -18.40 1.68 19.40
N GLU A 206 -19.63 2.02 19.85
CA GLU A 206 -19.91 3.29 20.53
C GLU A 206 -19.11 3.46 21.82
N THR A 207 -18.88 2.37 22.57
CA THR A 207 -18.12 2.42 23.81
C THR A 207 -16.67 2.84 23.52
N MET A 208 -15.99 2.17 22.58
CA MET A 208 -14.62 2.51 22.19
C MET A 208 -14.52 3.95 21.65
N ALA A 209 -15.46 4.38 20.81
CA ALA A 209 -15.48 5.75 20.31
C ALA A 209 -15.61 6.79 21.42
N ARG A 210 -16.42 6.53 22.46
CA ARG A 210 -16.53 7.41 23.65
C ARG A 210 -15.28 7.42 24.50
N GLU A 211 -14.59 6.30 24.65
CA GLU A 211 -13.33 6.23 25.38
C GLU A 211 -12.23 7.03 24.67
N ILE A 212 -12.16 6.95 23.34
CA ILE A 212 -11.27 7.81 22.54
C ILE A 212 -11.62 9.30 22.76
N ASP A 213 -12.92 9.67 22.80
CA ASP A 213 -13.35 11.04 23.07
C ASP A 213 -12.88 11.54 24.45
N HIS A 214 -12.99 10.70 25.47
CA HIS A 214 -12.50 11.02 26.81
C HIS A 214 -10.98 11.20 26.81
N ALA A 215 -10.23 10.34 26.12
CA ALA A 215 -8.77 10.44 26.02
C ALA A 215 -8.35 11.74 25.31
N VAL A 216 -8.99 12.11 24.21
CA VAL A 216 -8.73 13.37 23.48
C VAL A 216 -9.03 14.59 24.35
N LYS A 217 -10.17 14.59 25.05
CA LYS A 217 -10.55 15.67 25.98
C LYS A 217 -9.60 15.78 27.16
N PHE A 218 -9.14 14.65 27.71
CA PHE A 218 -8.17 14.60 28.80
C PHE A 218 -6.82 15.20 28.36
N MET A 219 -6.28 14.79 27.23
CA MET A 219 -5.05 15.38 26.69
C MET A 219 -5.17 16.89 26.50
N ALA A 220 -6.31 17.35 25.99
CA ALA A 220 -6.63 18.77 25.85
C ALA A 220 -6.62 19.50 27.21
N ALA A 221 -7.25 18.92 28.21
CA ALA A 221 -7.31 19.52 29.57
C ALA A 221 -5.93 19.57 30.26
N CYS A 222 -5.04 18.61 29.96
CA CYS A 222 -3.67 18.59 30.46
C CYS A 222 -2.76 19.62 29.82
N GLY A 223 -3.24 20.44 28.87
CA GLY A 223 -2.44 21.45 28.18
C GLY A 223 -1.40 20.87 27.21
N SER A 224 -1.66 19.65 26.69
CA SER A 224 -0.83 19.06 25.61
C SER A 224 -0.72 20.04 24.44
N ASP A 225 0.47 20.10 23.83
CA ASP A 225 0.74 20.98 22.69
C ASP A 225 -0.23 20.69 21.55
N PHE A 226 -1.24 21.55 21.39
CA PHE A 226 -2.25 21.41 20.35
C PHE A 226 -1.70 21.55 18.93
N ASP A 227 -0.54 22.18 18.76
CA ASP A 227 0.07 22.30 17.44
C ASP A 227 0.63 20.95 16.99
N ALA A 228 1.14 20.13 17.88
CA ALA A 228 1.53 18.77 17.60
C ALA A 228 0.35 17.85 17.19
N LEU A 229 -0.88 18.15 17.66
CA LEU A 229 -2.08 17.38 17.30
C LEU A 229 -2.70 17.80 15.96
N LYS A 230 -2.26 18.94 15.38
CA LYS A 230 -2.77 19.44 14.10
C LYS A 230 -2.09 18.84 12.89
N THR A 231 -0.90 18.30 13.07
CA THR A 231 -0.08 17.72 12.01
C THR A 231 0.13 16.23 12.22
N THR A 232 0.36 15.50 11.15
CA THR A 232 0.67 14.07 11.23
C THR A 232 1.65 13.67 10.16
N GLU A 233 2.50 12.68 10.46
CA GLU A 233 3.30 12.02 9.44
C GLU A 233 2.38 11.16 8.57
N PHE A 234 2.59 11.25 7.27
CA PHE A 234 1.86 10.47 6.27
C PHE A 234 2.82 10.13 5.13
N PHE A 235 2.90 8.88 4.78
CA PHE A 235 3.77 8.37 3.72
C PHE A 235 2.95 7.87 2.54
N ALA A 236 3.58 7.73 1.38
CA ALA A 236 2.99 7.15 0.18
C ALA A 236 3.84 5.99 -0.33
N GLY A 237 3.18 5.00 -0.89
CA GLY A 237 3.83 3.84 -1.48
C GLY A 237 3.01 3.24 -2.61
N HIS A 238 3.67 2.51 -3.50
CA HIS A 238 3.04 1.79 -4.59
C HIS A 238 3.82 0.53 -4.98
N GLU A 239 3.19 -0.36 -5.76
CA GLU A 239 3.86 -1.50 -6.36
C GLU A 239 4.86 -1.03 -7.42
N ALA A 240 6.13 -1.36 -7.24
CA ALA A 240 7.20 -1.04 -8.18
C ALA A 240 7.12 -1.95 -9.42
N LEU A 241 6.03 -1.86 -10.17
CA LEU A 241 5.78 -2.71 -11.33
C LEU A 241 6.52 -2.25 -12.58
N LEU A 242 6.63 -0.93 -12.79
CA LEU A 242 7.21 -0.31 -13.98
C LEU A 242 8.65 0.08 -13.70
N LEU A 243 9.58 -0.84 -13.89
CA LEU A 243 10.98 -0.63 -13.51
C LEU A 243 11.66 0.51 -14.27
N ASP A 244 11.27 0.80 -15.50
CA ASP A 244 11.75 1.97 -16.23
C ASP A 244 11.35 3.29 -15.53
N TYR A 245 10.13 3.36 -15.00
CA TYR A 245 9.66 4.51 -14.20
C TYR A 245 10.43 4.63 -12.88
N GLU A 246 10.59 3.53 -12.16
CA GLU A 246 11.31 3.51 -10.88
C GLU A 246 12.77 3.89 -11.07
N ARG A 247 13.41 3.33 -12.11
CA ARG A 247 14.81 3.62 -12.43
C ARG A 247 15.01 5.07 -12.85
N ALA A 248 14.12 5.61 -13.69
CA ALA A 248 14.18 7.00 -14.12
C ALA A 248 14.00 8.00 -12.96
N LEU A 249 13.27 7.63 -11.92
CA LEU A 249 13.07 8.43 -10.69
C LEU A 249 14.03 8.06 -9.55
N THR A 250 15.04 7.20 -9.81
CA THR A 250 16.09 6.93 -8.83
C THR A 250 17.07 8.11 -8.77
N ARG A 251 17.42 8.55 -7.56
CA ARG A 251 18.38 9.65 -7.32
C ARG A 251 19.46 9.20 -6.32
N ILE A 252 20.67 9.72 -6.50
CA ILE A 252 21.74 9.53 -5.53
C ILE A 252 21.68 10.65 -4.50
N ASP A 253 21.51 10.27 -3.23
CA ASP A 253 21.48 11.25 -2.14
C ASP A 253 22.88 11.83 -1.90
N SER A 254 23.00 13.16 -1.92
CA SER A 254 24.27 13.88 -1.78
C SER A 254 24.95 13.73 -0.42
N ARG A 255 24.22 13.29 0.61
CA ARG A 255 24.74 13.09 1.98
C ARG A 255 25.39 11.72 2.14
N THR A 256 24.76 10.69 1.54
CA THR A 256 25.13 9.29 1.72
C THR A 256 25.81 8.67 0.51
N ASN A 257 25.70 9.27 -0.66
CA ASN A 257 26.06 8.72 -1.96
C ASN A 257 25.39 7.38 -2.29
N LEU A 258 24.20 7.14 -1.73
CA LEU A 258 23.42 5.93 -1.94
C LEU A 258 22.19 6.20 -2.82
N PRO A 259 21.70 5.19 -3.58
CA PRO A 259 20.54 5.32 -4.44
C PRO A 259 19.24 5.22 -3.68
N TYR A 260 18.33 6.15 -3.92
CA TYR A 260 16.96 6.17 -3.42
C TYR A 260 15.97 6.19 -4.57
N GLY A 261 14.97 5.32 -4.55
CA GLY A 261 13.79 5.43 -5.38
C GLY A 261 12.96 6.62 -4.89
N THR A 262 12.89 7.68 -5.69
CA THR A 262 12.21 8.91 -5.28
C THR A 262 10.80 9.05 -5.85
N SER A 263 10.25 7.98 -6.42
CA SER A 263 8.86 7.84 -6.85
C SER A 263 7.89 7.76 -5.68
N ALA A 264 8.31 7.15 -4.56
CA ALA A 264 7.54 7.04 -3.32
C ALA A 264 8.46 6.76 -2.12
N HIS A 265 7.91 6.86 -0.90
CA HIS A 265 8.65 6.54 0.33
C HIS A 265 8.86 5.02 0.48
N PHE A 266 7.86 4.22 0.07
CA PHE A 266 7.83 2.77 0.18
C PHE A 266 7.48 2.14 -1.16
N LEU A 267 8.27 1.16 -1.56
CA LEU A 267 8.06 0.39 -2.78
C LEU A 267 7.83 -1.07 -2.42
N TRP A 268 6.90 -1.75 -3.11
CA TRP A 268 6.77 -3.18 -2.88
C TRP A 268 6.80 -3.99 -4.18
N ILE A 269 7.25 -5.22 -4.03
CA ILE A 269 7.28 -6.24 -5.07
C ILE A 269 6.01 -7.07 -4.95
N GLY A 270 5.29 -7.23 -6.05
CA GLY A 270 4.09 -8.03 -6.14
C GLY A 270 4.38 -9.54 -6.11
N GLU A 271 3.36 -10.35 -5.82
CA GLU A 271 3.47 -11.82 -5.82
C GLU A 271 3.95 -12.40 -7.16
N ARG A 272 3.60 -11.76 -8.28
CA ARG A 272 3.96 -12.22 -9.64
C ARG A 272 5.33 -11.73 -10.13
N THR A 273 5.98 -10.86 -9.36
CA THR A 273 7.24 -10.20 -9.75
C THR A 273 8.37 -10.41 -8.74
N ARG A 274 8.16 -11.29 -7.74
CA ARG A 274 9.13 -11.58 -6.67
C ARG A 274 10.10 -12.72 -6.98
N ASP A 275 10.27 -13.08 -8.25
CA ASP A 275 11.31 -14.03 -8.64
C ASP A 275 12.67 -13.53 -8.18
N LEU A 276 13.40 -14.38 -7.47
CA LEU A 276 14.70 -14.04 -6.86
C LEU A 276 15.77 -13.67 -7.88
N ASP A 277 15.71 -14.29 -9.07
CA ASP A 277 16.60 -13.97 -10.18
C ASP A 277 16.00 -12.92 -11.12
N GLY A 278 14.84 -12.36 -10.75
CA GLY A 278 14.07 -11.42 -11.56
C GLY A 278 14.50 -9.97 -11.39
N ALA A 279 14.17 -9.19 -12.39
CA ALA A 279 14.52 -7.77 -12.51
C ALA A 279 14.00 -6.91 -11.34
N HIS A 280 12.80 -7.21 -10.80
CA HIS A 280 12.21 -6.43 -9.71
C HIS A 280 13.00 -6.59 -8.40
N VAL A 281 13.40 -7.82 -8.07
CA VAL A 281 14.23 -8.07 -6.89
C VAL A 281 15.60 -7.44 -7.05
N ASP A 282 16.22 -7.58 -8.23
CA ASP A 282 17.55 -6.99 -8.51
C ASP A 282 17.55 -5.47 -8.35
N LEU A 283 16.65 -4.73 -9.01
CA LEU A 283 16.60 -3.28 -8.89
C LEU A 283 16.34 -2.82 -7.47
N LEU A 284 15.31 -3.40 -6.80
CA LEU A 284 14.90 -2.94 -5.48
C LEU A 284 15.91 -3.29 -4.39
N SER A 285 16.69 -4.36 -4.55
CA SER A 285 17.78 -4.69 -3.61
C SER A 285 18.83 -3.59 -3.53
N ARG A 286 19.01 -2.82 -4.60
CA ARG A 286 20.02 -1.74 -4.71
C ARG A 286 19.53 -0.40 -4.16
N LEU A 287 18.23 -0.22 -3.96
CA LEU A 287 17.66 1.03 -3.43
C LEU A 287 17.69 1.03 -1.89
N ARG A 288 17.82 2.20 -1.29
CA ARG A 288 17.81 2.38 0.18
C ARG A 288 16.41 2.47 0.79
N ASN A 289 15.38 2.52 -0.03
CA ASN A 289 13.98 2.54 0.43
C ASN A 289 13.64 1.31 1.28
N PRO A 290 12.76 1.42 2.28
CA PRO A 290 12.12 0.24 2.82
C PRO A 290 11.31 -0.46 1.72
N ILE A 291 11.40 -1.78 1.68
CA ILE A 291 10.82 -2.62 0.62
C ILE A 291 9.76 -3.55 1.19
N GLY A 292 8.59 -3.59 0.55
CA GLY A 292 7.59 -4.61 0.79
C GLY A 292 7.71 -5.78 -0.20
N VAL A 293 7.35 -6.98 0.23
CA VAL A 293 7.22 -8.15 -0.65
C VAL A 293 5.92 -8.87 -0.36
N LYS A 294 5.11 -9.11 -1.38
CA LYS A 294 3.88 -9.91 -1.26
C LYS A 294 4.22 -11.39 -1.14
N LEU A 295 3.63 -12.05 -0.14
CA LEU A 295 3.79 -13.48 0.10
C LEU A 295 2.44 -14.19 0.01
N GLY A 296 2.24 -15.01 -1.02
CA GLY A 296 1.04 -15.82 -1.22
C GLY A 296 1.12 -17.21 -0.54
N PRO A 297 0.04 -18.00 -0.62
CA PRO A 297 -0.05 -19.30 0.07
C PRO A 297 0.93 -20.36 -0.43
N GLY A 298 1.59 -20.13 -1.57
CA GLY A 298 2.64 -21.00 -2.11
C GLY A 298 4.05 -20.66 -1.61
N THR A 299 4.22 -19.63 -0.78
CA THR A 299 5.53 -19.23 -0.27
C THR A 299 5.99 -20.18 0.83
N SER A 300 7.17 -20.74 0.69
CA SER A 300 7.83 -21.54 1.73
C SER A 300 8.67 -20.67 2.67
N GLY A 301 9.09 -21.24 3.83
CA GLY A 301 10.06 -20.61 4.71
C GLY A 301 11.40 -20.36 4.01
N GLU A 302 11.85 -21.29 3.16
CA GLU A 302 13.08 -21.14 2.37
C GLU A 302 12.99 -19.97 1.39
N ASP A 303 11.85 -19.81 0.68
CA ASP A 303 11.63 -18.66 -0.20
C ASP A 303 11.71 -17.32 0.57
N ALA A 304 11.11 -17.28 1.77
CA ALA A 304 11.16 -16.08 2.62
C ALA A 304 12.61 -15.75 3.04
N LEU A 305 13.40 -16.75 3.43
CA LEU A 305 14.82 -16.56 3.79
C LEU A 305 15.64 -16.06 2.61
N ARG A 306 15.47 -16.63 1.43
CA ARG A 306 16.16 -16.19 0.21
C ARG A 306 15.79 -14.75 -0.18
N LEU A 307 14.52 -14.35 0.02
CA LEU A 307 14.09 -12.96 -0.18
C LEU A 307 14.74 -12.01 0.83
N ILE A 308 14.89 -12.44 2.09
CA ILE A 308 15.62 -11.67 3.10
C ILE A 308 17.08 -11.51 2.68
N ASP A 309 17.75 -12.59 2.28
CA ASP A 309 19.16 -12.55 1.85
C ASP A 309 19.38 -11.63 0.64
N ALA A 310 18.41 -11.58 -0.29
CA ALA A 310 18.48 -10.73 -1.47
C ALA A 310 18.19 -9.25 -1.17
N LEU A 311 17.18 -8.94 -0.33
CA LEU A 311 16.65 -7.59 -0.16
C LEU A 311 17.12 -6.89 1.11
N ASP A 312 17.53 -7.67 2.12
CA ASP A 312 17.99 -7.19 3.43
C ASP A 312 19.16 -8.03 3.98
N PRO A 313 20.27 -8.15 3.22
CA PRO A 313 21.42 -8.97 3.62
C PRO A 313 22.04 -8.55 4.97
N GLU A 314 21.90 -7.28 5.33
CA GLU A 314 22.43 -6.72 6.57
C GLU A 314 21.46 -6.85 7.75
N ARG A 315 20.24 -7.37 7.52
CA ARG A 315 19.19 -7.51 8.56
C ARG A 315 18.86 -6.19 9.25
N GLU A 316 18.77 -5.10 8.47
CA GLU A 316 18.46 -3.77 9.02
C GLU A 316 16.98 -3.69 9.45
N PRO A 317 16.67 -3.38 10.72
CA PRO A 317 15.28 -3.20 11.15
C PRO A 317 14.55 -2.14 10.31
N GLY A 318 13.33 -2.47 9.87
CA GLY A 318 12.51 -1.57 9.05
C GLY A 318 12.87 -1.55 7.56
N ARG A 319 13.87 -2.31 7.13
CA ARG A 319 14.24 -2.43 5.70
C ARG A 319 13.22 -3.27 4.93
N LEU A 320 12.87 -4.43 5.45
CA LEU A 320 12.01 -5.40 4.76
C LEU A 320 10.65 -5.54 5.46
N THR A 321 9.59 -5.57 4.66
CA THR A 321 8.21 -5.83 5.09
C THR A 321 7.64 -7.00 4.30
N PHE A 322 7.25 -8.07 4.96
CA PHE A 322 6.48 -9.14 4.34
C PHE A 322 4.99 -8.83 4.41
N ILE A 323 4.36 -8.76 3.25
CA ILE A 323 2.93 -8.47 3.09
C ILE A 323 2.23 -9.78 2.72
N THR A 324 1.71 -10.48 3.72
CA THR A 324 1.08 -11.78 3.53
C THR A 324 -0.30 -11.64 2.90
N ARG A 325 -0.59 -12.49 1.91
CA ARG A 325 -1.88 -12.55 1.20
C ARG A 325 -2.29 -14.01 1.00
N MET A 326 -2.54 -14.68 2.09
CA MET A 326 -2.73 -16.14 2.13
C MET A 326 -4.15 -16.56 1.73
N GLY A 327 -5.13 -15.70 1.93
CA GLY A 327 -6.56 -16.02 1.86
C GLY A 327 -7.05 -16.60 3.19
N ALA A 328 -8.28 -16.27 3.58
CA ALA A 328 -8.89 -16.68 4.85
C ALA A 328 -8.79 -18.18 5.13
N LYS A 329 -8.98 -19.00 4.08
CA LYS A 329 -8.95 -20.47 4.20
C LYS A 329 -7.58 -21.05 4.47
N ASN A 330 -6.51 -20.32 4.11
CA ASN A 330 -5.15 -20.87 4.09
C ASN A 330 -4.26 -20.28 5.18
N ILE A 331 -4.55 -19.09 5.69
CA ILE A 331 -3.63 -18.33 6.53
C ILE A 331 -3.16 -19.10 7.76
N ARG A 332 -4.07 -19.79 8.46
CA ARG A 332 -3.76 -20.55 9.69
C ARG A 332 -2.89 -21.77 9.46
N GLU A 333 -2.87 -22.29 8.22
CA GLU A 333 -2.03 -23.44 7.82
C GLU A 333 -0.71 -23.00 7.19
N LYS A 334 -0.76 -22.02 6.29
CA LYS A 334 0.37 -21.65 5.42
C LYS A 334 1.31 -20.62 6.03
N LEU A 335 0.83 -19.74 6.88
CA LEU A 335 1.67 -18.67 7.46
C LEU A 335 2.61 -19.17 8.57
N PRO A 336 2.20 -20.06 9.51
CA PRO A 336 3.05 -20.45 10.63
C PRO A 336 4.42 -21.03 10.25
N PRO A 337 4.57 -21.92 9.25
CA PRO A 337 5.88 -22.44 8.88
C PRO A 337 6.81 -21.35 8.31
N VAL A 338 6.26 -20.35 7.63
CA VAL A 338 7.04 -19.22 7.10
C VAL A 338 7.58 -18.35 8.24
N ILE A 339 6.72 -18.00 9.21
CA ILE A 339 7.15 -17.19 10.38
C ILE A 339 8.21 -17.95 11.19
N ARG A 340 8.03 -19.25 11.47
CA ARG A 340 9.02 -20.03 12.24
C ARG A 340 10.39 -20.03 11.57
N ALA A 341 10.44 -20.26 10.25
CA ALA A 341 11.71 -20.24 9.51
C ALA A 341 12.41 -18.88 9.62
N VAL A 342 11.66 -17.78 9.54
CA VAL A 342 12.19 -16.42 9.67
C VAL A 342 12.68 -16.16 11.08
N GLU A 343 11.92 -16.53 12.13
CA GLU A 343 12.31 -16.37 13.53
C GLU A 343 13.59 -17.17 13.85
N GLU A 344 13.69 -18.42 13.37
CA GLU A 344 14.88 -19.27 13.53
C GLU A 344 16.14 -18.65 12.87
N SER A 345 15.97 -17.84 11.84
CA SER A 345 17.07 -17.13 11.16
C SER A 345 17.56 -15.88 11.95
N GLY A 346 16.78 -15.41 12.92
CA GLY A 346 17.03 -14.17 13.65
C GLY A 346 16.72 -12.89 12.88
N ALA A 347 16.18 -12.97 11.67
CA ALA A 347 15.74 -11.81 10.90
C ALA A 347 14.43 -11.23 11.48
N LYS A 348 14.26 -9.91 11.41
CA LYS A 348 13.10 -9.19 11.95
C LYS A 348 12.41 -8.33 10.90
N PRO A 349 11.81 -8.93 9.86
CA PRO A 349 10.99 -8.17 8.92
C PRO A 349 9.72 -7.66 9.61
N VAL A 350 9.15 -6.59 9.08
CA VAL A 350 7.80 -6.18 9.47
C VAL A 350 6.79 -7.15 8.87
N TRP A 351 5.89 -7.70 9.68
CA TRP A 351 4.80 -8.56 9.23
C TRP A 351 3.52 -7.76 9.03
N VAL A 352 2.93 -7.84 7.85
CA VAL A 352 1.70 -7.15 7.47
C VAL A 352 0.76 -8.12 6.77
N THR A 353 -0.54 -8.08 7.06
CA THR A 353 -1.51 -8.85 6.29
C THR A 353 -2.21 -8.01 5.23
N ASP A 354 -2.35 -8.57 4.03
CA ASP A 354 -3.19 -8.10 2.94
C ASP A 354 -4.37 -9.06 2.76
N PRO A 355 -5.47 -8.84 3.43
CA PRO A 355 -6.63 -9.73 3.39
C PRO A 355 -7.47 -9.55 2.12
N MET A 356 -7.02 -8.71 1.19
CA MET A 356 -7.78 -8.37 -0.02
C MET A 356 -7.49 -9.37 -1.16
N HIS A 357 -6.21 -9.58 -1.48
CA HIS A 357 -5.82 -10.29 -2.71
C HIS A 357 -5.97 -11.82 -2.66
N GLY A 358 -6.24 -12.42 -1.52
CA GLY A 358 -6.53 -13.85 -1.38
C GLY A 358 -8.03 -14.20 -1.40
N ASN A 359 -8.93 -13.21 -1.35
CA ASN A 359 -10.36 -13.40 -1.04
C ASN A 359 -11.31 -12.88 -2.14
N THR A 360 -10.84 -12.71 -3.37
CA THR A 360 -11.71 -12.35 -4.49
C THR A 360 -12.50 -13.56 -4.98
N VAL A 361 -13.81 -13.41 -5.14
CA VAL A 361 -14.72 -14.44 -5.66
C VAL A 361 -15.30 -14.01 -7.01
N SER A 362 -15.65 -14.96 -7.87
CA SER A 362 -16.33 -14.67 -9.13
C SER A 362 -17.81 -15.01 -8.99
N LEU A 363 -18.68 -14.08 -9.37
CA LEU A 363 -20.13 -14.28 -9.38
C LEU A 363 -20.63 -14.65 -10.78
N PRO A 364 -21.78 -15.33 -10.91
CA PRO A 364 -22.41 -15.62 -12.20
C PRO A 364 -22.75 -14.37 -13.02
N SER A 365 -22.97 -13.24 -12.35
CA SER A 365 -23.20 -11.91 -12.95
C SER A 365 -21.97 -11.31 -13.66
N GLY A 366 -20.77 -11.93 -13.51
CA GLY A 366 -19.51 -11.44 -14.07
C GLY A 366 -18.74 -10.51 -13.13
N TYR A 367 -19.36 -10.00 -12.08
CA TYR A 367 -18.66 -9.23 -11.04
C TYR A 367 -17.69 -10.12 -10.25
N LYS A 368 -16.64 -9.49 -9.72
CA LYS A 368 -15.60 -10.16 -8.93
C LYS A 368 -15.44 -9.50 -7.56
N PRO A 369 -16.47 -9.52 -6.70
CA PRO A 369 -16.39 -8.91 -5.38
C PRO A 369 -15.47 -9.68 -4.43
N ARG A 370 -15.28 -9.10 -3.25
CA ARG A 370 -14.78 -9.79 -2.04
C ARG A 370 -15.93 -9.92 -1.05
N ARG A 371 -15.89 -10.95 -0.21
CA ARG A 371 -16.78 -11.03 0.96
C ARG A 371 -16.07 -10.39 2.13
N PHE A 372 -16.73 -9.45 2.78
CA PHE A 372 -16.14 -8.72 3.92
C PHE A 372 -15.80 -9.69 5.06
N GLU A 373 -16.63 -10.71 5.27
CA GLU A 373 -16.38 -11.76 6.27
C GLU A 373 -15.09 -12.53 6.01
N ASP A 374 -14.76 -12.84 4.74
CA ASP A 374 -13.50 -13.50 4.37
C ASP A 374 -12.30 -12.57 4.63
N VAL A 375 -12.45 -11.27 4.34
CA VAL A 375 -11.43 -10.26 4.65
C VAL A 375 -11.16 -10.19 6.15
N VAL A 376 -12.22 -10.12 6.96
CA VAL A 376 -12.13 -10.11 8.44
C VAL A 376 -11.52 -11.41 8.97
N ASP A 377 -11.91 -12.57 8.42
CA ASP A 377 -11.38 -13.85 8.89
C ASP A 377 -9.88 -14.03 8.57
N GLU A 378 -9.40 -13.52 7.43
CA GLU A 378 -7.95 -13.52 7.16
C GLU A 378 -7.19 -12.62 8.15
N VAL A 379 -7.72 -11.44 8.44
CA VAL A 379 -7.14 -10.56 9.49
C VAL A 379 -7.10 -11.27 10.83
N ARG A 380 -8.22 -11.86 11.26
CA ARG A 380 -8.29 -12.63 12.51
C ARG A 380 -7.26 -13.75 12.54
N GLY A 381 -7.17 -14.55 11.46
CA GLY A 381 -6.18 -15.63 11.35
C GLY A 381 -4.75 -15.14 11.44
N PHE A 382 -4.45 -13.95 10.89
CA PHE A 382 -3.14 -13.33 11.03
C PHE A 382 -2.78 -13.05 12.50
N PHE A 383 -3.69 -12.43 13.24
CA PHE A 383 -3.49 -12.14 14.67
C PHE A 383 -3.39 -13.42 15.51
N GLU A 384 -4.23 -14.43 15.23
CA GLU A 384 -4.19 -15.73 15.91
C GLU A 384 -2.84 -16.42 15.73
N VAL A 385 -2.32 -16.47 14.50
CA VAL A 385 -1.03 -17.09 14.17
C VAL A 385 0.14 -16.39 14.89
N HIS A 386 0.16 -15.06 14.86
CA HIS A 386 1.23 -14.30 15.53
C HIS A 386 1.17 -14.48 17.06
N ARG A 387 -0.03 -14.51 17.66
CA ARG A 387 -0.21 -14.77 19.09
C ARG A 387 0.27 -16.17 19.48
N GLU A 388 -0.07 -17.20 18.69
CA GLU A 388 0.37 -18.58 18.94
C GLU A 388 1.89 -18.75 18.84
N LEU A 389 2.56 -17.99 17.99
CA LEU A 389 3.99 -18.04 17.78
C LEU A 389 4.78 -17.05 18.66
N GLY A 390 4.09 -16.18 19.40
CA GLY A 390 4.76 -15.16 20.23
C GLY A 390 5.46 -14.08 19.40
N THR A 391 5.00 -13.83 18.17
CA THR A 391 5.53 -12.81 17.25
C THR A 391 4.57 -11.62 17.13
N PHE A 392 5.03 -10.49 16.59
CA PHE A 392 4.22 -9.27 16.52
C PHE A 392 3.50 -9.13 15.17
N PRO A 393 2.15 -8.99 15.16
CA PRO A 393 1.37 -8.69 13.94
C PRO A 393 1.50 -7.21 13.60
N GLY A 394 2.56 -6.86 12.86
CA GLY A 394 3.02 -5.48 12.67
C GLY A 394 2.07 -4.56 11.92
N GLY A 395 1.12 -5.06 11.11
CA GLY A 395 0.25 -4.15 10.37
C GLY A 395 -0.78 -4.78 9.45
N ILE A 396 -1.56 -3.90 8.81
CA ILE A 396 -2.55 -4.26 7.78
C ILE A 396 -2.32 -3.45 6.50
N HIS A 397 -2.61 -4.08 5.35
CA HIS A 397 -2.55 -3.51 4.01
C HIS A 397 -3.88 -3.75 3.31
N VAL A 398 -4.68 -2.71 3.09
CA VAL A 398 -6.04 -2.82 2.57
C VAL A 398 -6.28 -1.99 1.30
N GLU A 399 -7.01 -2.55 0.35
CA GLU A 399 -7.55 -1.80 -0.79
C GLU A 399 -8.86 -1.16 -0.36
N MET A 400 -8.90 0.18 -0.35
CA MET A 400 -10.01 0.95 0.18
C MET A 400 -10.17 2.29 -0.52
N THR A 401 -11.36 2.84 -0.43
CA THR A 401 -11.68 4.20 -0.89
C THR A 401 -12.41 4.98 0.21
N GLY A 402 -12.46 6.31 0.08
CA GLY A 402 -13.28 7.18 0.92
C GLY A 402 -14.72 7.31 0.45
N ASP A 403 -15.06 6.68 -0.68
CA ASP A 403 -16.37 6.76 -1.31
C ASP A 403 -17.31 5.63 -0.81
N ASP A 404 -18.61 5.81 -1.01
CA ASP A 404 -19.62 4.80 -0.72
C ASP A 404 -19.83 3.86 -1.91
N VAL A 405 -18.78 3.10 -2.26
CA VAL A 405 -18.84 2.10 -3.33
C VAL A 405 -19.47 0.80 -2.83
N ALA A 406 -20.00 0.00 -3.77
CA ALA A 406 -20.48 -1.36 -3.53
C ALA A 406 -19.58 -2.34 -4.31
N GLU A 407 -18.46 -2.73 -3.73
CA GLU A 407 -17.47 -3.62 -4.36
C GLU A 407 -17.14 -4.85 -3.50
N CYS A 408 -17.31 -4.74 -2.17
CA CYS A 408 -17.19 -5.85 -1.23
C CYS A 408 -18.56 -6.13 -0.62
N LEU A 409 -18.98 -7.41 -0.66
CA LEU A 409 -20.25 -7.87 -0.11
C LEU A 409 -20.19 -7.97 1.41
N GLY A 410 -21.32 -7.70 2.11
CA GLY A 410 -21.45 -7.87 3.55
C GLY A 410 -20.99 -6.63 4.34
N GLY A 411 -20.60 -6.85 5.60
CA GLY A 411 -20.37 -5.81 6.61
C GLY A 411 -21.57 -5.60 7.51
N SER A 412 -21.41 -4.82 8.60
CA SER A 412 -22.50 -4.55 9.56
C SER A 412 -23.64 -3.73 8.95
N ASP A 413 -23.36 -2.87 7.98
CA ASP A 413 -24.33 -2.27 7.05
C ASP A 413 -24.18 -2.99 5.71
N PRO A 414 -24.96 -4.05 5.44
CA PRO A 414 -24.59 -5.05 4.46
C PRO A 414 -24.71 -4.54 3.03
N VAL A 415 -23.61 -4.53 2.31
CA VAL A 415 -23.59 -4.32 0.85
C VAL A 415 -24.09 -5.58 0.15
N ALA A 416 -25.13 -5.44 -0.67
CA ALA A 416 -25.71 -6.52 -1.46
C ALA A 416 -25.30 -6.45 -2.94
N GLU A 417 -25.35 -7.58 -3.65
CA GLU A 417 -25.06 -7.65 -5.10
C GLU A 417 -25.97 -6.73 -5.93
N SER A 418 -27.20 -6.49 -5.48
CA SER A 418 -28.14 -5.58 -6.15
C SER A 418 -27.63 -4.14 -6.26
N SER A 419 -26.70 -3.74 -5.40
CA SER A 419 -26.08 -2.40 -5.40
C SER A 419 -24.94 -2.26 -6.42
N PHE A 420 -24.47 -3.36 -7.04
CA PHE A 420 -23.30 -3.32 -7.93
C PHE A 420 -23.56 -2.55 -9.20
N ALA A 421 -24.77 -2.65 -9.76
CA ALA A 421 -25.11 -1.95 -11.00
C ALA A 421 -24.94 -0.42 -10.92
N GLU A 422 -25.04 0.14 -9.71
CA GLU A 422 -24.99 1.59 -9.49
C GLU A 422 -23.66 2.07 -8.89
N ARG A 423 -22.96 1.20 -8.09
CA ARG A 423 -21.84 1.64 -7.24
C ARG A 423 -20.60 0.75 -7.31
N TYR A 424 -20.47 -0.13 -8.31
CA TYR A 424 -19.25 -0.90 -8.57
C TYR A 424 -18.36 -0.08 -9.52
N GLU A 425 -17.43 0.71 -8.95
CA GLU A 425 -16.66 1.73 -9.68
C GLU A 425 -15.23 1.31 -10.02
N THR A 426 -14.71 0.25 -9.39
CA THR A 426 -13.32 -0.14 -9.62
C THR A 426 -13.05 -0.59 -11.05
N LEU A 427 -11.91 -0.15 -11.60
CA LEU A 427 -11.42 -0.62 -12.91
C LEU A 427 -10.61 -1.92 -12.81
N CYS A 428 -10.25 -2.33 -11.60
CA CYS A 428 -9.43 -3.52 -11.32
C CYS A 428 -10.06 -4.40 -10.24
N ASP A 429 -9.47 -4.43 -9.04
CA ASP A 429 -9.97 -5.27 -7.96
C ASP A 429 -10.87 -4.48 -6.99
N PRO A 430 -11.85 -5.13 -6.35
CA PRO A 430 -12.82 -4.50 -5.47
C PRO A 430 -12.17 -3.93 -4.20
N ARG A 431 -12.69 -2.78 -3.76
CA ARG A 431 -12.21 -2.03 -2.59
C ARG A 431 -13.23 -2.05 -1.46
N LEU A 432 -12.76 -1.93 -0.24
CA LEU A 432 -13.60 -1.58 0.89
C LEU A 432 -14.11 -0.14 0.72
N ASN A 433 -15.38 0.08 0.97
CA ASN A 433 -15.93 1.44 1.06
C ASN A 433 -15.50 2.11 2.38
N HIS A 434 -15.86 3.37 2.54
CA HIS A 434 -15.54 4.14 3.75
C HIS A 434 -15.99 3.44 5.05
N MET A 435 -17.22 2.93 5.10
CA MET A 435 -17.80 2.33 6.30
C MET A 435 -17.13 0.98 6.63
N GLN A 436 -16.93 0.11 5.63
CA GLN A 436 -16.21 -1.16 5.80
C GLN A 436 -14.76 -0.95 6.23
N SER A 437 -14.11 0.12 5.74
CA SER A 437 -12.74 0.47 6.15
C SER A 437 -12.65 0.87 7.61
N LEU A 438 -13.64 1.59 8.13
CA LEU A 438 -13.71 1.92 9.56
C LEU A 438 -14.04 0.69 10.39
N GLU A 439 -14.97 -0.14 9.93
CA GLU A 439 -15.34 -1.37 10.62
C GLU A 439 -14.14 -2.29 10.81
N ILE A 440 -13.30 -2.50 9.78
CA ILE A 440 -12.10 -3.32 9.91
C ILE A 440 -11.08 -2.69 10.88
N ALA A 441 -10.98 -1.36 10.95
CA ALA A 441 -10.09 -0.70 11.89
C ALA A 441 -10.54 -0.93 13.36
N PHE A 442 -11.81 -0.88 13.64
CA PHE A 442 -12.36 -1.19 14.97
C PHE A 442 -12.13 -2.66 15.34
N LEU A 443 -12.36 -3.60 14.42
CA LEU A 443 -12.09 -5.03 14.63
C LEU A 443 -10.60 -5.29 14.92
N VAL A 444 -9.71 -4.67 14.16
CA VAL A 444 -8.27 -4.79 14.40
C VAL A 444 -7.88 -4.18 15.74
N ALA A 445 -8.48 -3.05 16.13
CA ALA A 445 -8.26 -2.44 17.44
C ALA A 445 -8.68 -3.37 18.60
N GLU A 446 -9.80 -4.10 18.44
CA GLU A 446 -10.22 -5.14 19.40
C GLU A 446 -9.15 -6.24 19.52
N TYR A 447 -8.63 -6.78 18.40
CA TYR A 447 -7.58 -7.82 18.43
C TYR A 447 -6.28 -7.33 19.04
N LEU A 448 -5.89 -6.08 18.80
CA LEU A 448 -4.69 -5.48 19.39
C LEU A 448 -4.86 -5.27 20.91
N SER A 449 -6.05 -4.87 21.37
CA SER A 449 -6.31 -4.69 22.80
C SER A 449 -6.33 -6.01 23.58
N GLU A 450 -6.66 -7.14 22.94
CA GLU A 450 -6.62 -8.48 23.54
C GLU A 450 -5.16 -9.01 23.72
N GLN A 451 -4.18 -8.39 23.06
CA GLN A 451 -2.76 -8.80 23.14
C GLN A 451 -1.98 -8.04 24.20
N ASN A 452 -2.51 -6.91 24.67
CA ASN A 452 -1.94 -6.08 25.76
C ASN A 452 -2.53 -6.46 27.11
#